data_28462fa0ef26d14f057949b25e97e9fc
#
_entry.id   28462fa0ef26d14f057949b25e97e9fc
#
_cell.length_a   1.000
_cell.length_b   1.000
_cell.length_c   1.000
_cell.angle_alpha   90.00
_cell.angle_beta   90.00
_cell.angle_gamma   90.00
#
_symmetry.space_group_name_H-M   'P 1'
#
loop_
_entity.id
_entity.type
_entity.pdbx_description
1 polymer ?
#
loop_
_entity_poly.entity_id
_entity_poly.type
_entity_poly.pdbx_seq_one_letter_code
_entity_poly.pdbx_strand_id
1 'polypeptide(L)'
;MELISEFDDKMVKKKEIVDEENDFSQNPERQGDVEEEDKIEREDGYPPIDDVDLSVSQLDGVGAVTQKKLETFGVTNLIDICVRGAREVSEITSVAKPTCDSWVFKAQKILEDNNLIRKSDMDVMDLMDYHEQLPTVSTGCTEVDELMGGGVRPEATYEIYGEFGAGKTQFCNTLTCNAIAEGGNVIWIDCEDTFKPKRIVEILMAREEITSEEAKEKLNNITYLYTPNTEQLLGTINALSTLLLEKKPKLVILDGAIGQFREEYLGRGTLAERQMQIARLMTHIKNISFYFRCPVVFTNQVQSDPSMMFGDPIKPIGGNVVAHASTYRIYFKKSGKKRLARMVDSPEHAQADAEYILTDKGLVNVE
;
A
#
# COMPACT_ATOMS: atom_id res chain seq x y z
N MET A 1 -19.66 -3.32 12.78
CA MET A 1 -20.71 -3.85 11.87
C MET A 1 -21.66 -2.76 11.37
N GLU A 2 -22.04 -1.76 12.14
CA GLU A 2 -22.90 -0.66 11.66
C GLU A 2 -22.21 0.33 10.69
N LEU A 3 -20.92 0.56 10.81
CA LEU A 3 -20.16 1.44 9.92
C LEU A 3 -19.95 0.90 8.49
N ILE A 4 -19.96 -0.41 8.33
CA ILE A 4 -19.85 -1.07 7.01
C ILE A 4 -21.20 -1.01 6.28
N SER A 5 -22.32 -1.10 7.00
CA SER A 5 -23.67 -1.02 6.40
C SER A 5 -24.02 0.39 5.92
N GLU A 6 -23.50 1.44 6.56
CA GLU A 6 -23.71 2.83 6.09
C GLU A 6 -22.91 3.19 4.82
N PHE A 7 -21.82 2.47 4.57
CA PHE A 7 -21.03 2.65 3.36
C PHE A 7 -21.73 2.03 2.14
N ASP A 8 -22.31 0.84 2.32
CA ASP A 8 -23.07 0.16 1.25
C ASP A 8 -24.36 0.91 0.89
N ASP A 9 -25.09 1.47 1.86
CA ASP A 9 -26.32 2.23 1.61
C ASP A 9 -26.08 3.56 0.85
N LYS A 10 -24.91 4.19 1.00
CA LYS A 10 -24.55 5.39 0.24
C LYS A 10 -24.11 5.10 -1.19
N MET A 11 -23.55 3.93 -1.43
CA MET A 11 -23.14 3.48 -2.77
C MET A 11 -24.35 3.06 -3.62
N VAL A 12 -25.33 2.37 -3.03
CA VAL A 12 -26.55 1.96 -3.71
C VAL A 12 -27.39 3.19 -4.15
N LYS A 13 -27.51 4.22 -3.29
CA LYS A 13 -28.24 5.45 -3.63
C LYS A 13 -27.57 6.30 -4.72
N LYS A 14 -26.28 6.19 -4.93
CA LYS A 14 -25.58 6.89 -6.01
C LYS A 14 -25.76 6.21 -7.36
N LYS A 15 -26.01 4.90 -7.39
CA LYS A 15 -26.29 4.14 -8.61
C LYS A 15 -27.71 4.39 -9.16
N GLU A 16 -28.69 4.60 -8.27
CA GLU A 16 -30.07 4.84 -8.68
C GLU A 16 -30.33 6.26 -9.28
N ILE A 17 -29.39 7.21 -9.09
CA ILE A 17 -29.53 8.58 -9.63
C ILE A 17 -28.95 8.72 -11.05
N VAL A 18 -28.20 7.75 -11.54
CA VAL A 18 -27.55 7.80 -12.87
C VAL A 18 -28.42 7.16 -13.96
N ASP A 19 -29.42 6.35 -13.60
CA ASP A 19 -30.23 5.58 -14.57
C ASP A 19 -31.53 6.29 -15.05
N GLU A 20 -31.81 7.53 -14.63
CA GLU A 20 -33.08 8.22 -14.99
C GLU A 20 -32.99 9.33 -16.07
N GLU A 21 -31.86 9.60 -16.70
CA GLU A 21 -31.83 10.54 -17.83
C GLU A 21 -31.04 9.98 -19.01
N ASN A 22 -31.71 9.25 -19.92
CA ASN A 22 -31.55 9.39 -21.36
C ASN A 22 -32.35 8.34 -22.15
N ASP A 23 -33.59 8.67 -22.40
CA ASP A 23 -34.37 8.06 -23.49
C ASP A 23 -34.45 9.07 -24.66
N PHE A 24 -33.64 8.84 -25.71
CA PHE A 24 -33.85 9.42 -27.02
C PHE A 24 -33.57 8.39 -28.11
N SER A 25 -34.65 7.75 -28.54
CA SER A 25 -34.71 6.92 -29.75
C SER A 25 -34.79 7.79 -31.01
N GLN A 26 -34.20 7.28 -32.11
CA GLN A 26 -34.36 7.53 -33.51
C GLN A 26 -33.39 8.49 -34.20
N ASN A 27 -32.41 7.93 -34.90
CA ASN A 27 -32.29 8.07 -36.36
C ASN A 27 -31.29 7.04 -36.96
N PRO A 28 -31.59 6.43 -38.13
CA PRO A 28 -30.74 5.40 -38.74
C PRO A 28 -29.73 5.98 -39.75
N GLU A 29 -28.70 5.17 -40.03
CA GLU A 29 -27.72 5.29 -41.12
C GLU A 29 -26.52 6.23 -40.91
N ARG A 30 -25.45 5.64 -40.41
CA ARG A 30 -24.09 5.78 -40.99
C ARG A 30 -23.29 4.51 -40.70
N GLN A 31 -23.06 3.72 -41.75
CA GLN A 31 -21.91 2.84 -41.83
C GLN A 31 -20.66 3.73 -41.83
N GLY A 32 -19.76 3.51 -40.88
CA GLY A 32 -18.52 4.22 -40.76
C GLY A 32 -17.72 3.53 -39.67
N ASP A 33 -16.71 2.83 -40.08
CA ASP A 33 -15.48 2.44 -39.39
C ASP A 33 -15.59 2.24 -37.86
N VAL A 34 -15.50 0.98 -37.46
CA VAL A 34 -15.15 0.60 -36.09
C VAL A 34 -13.74 1.14 -35.86
N GLU A 35 -13.65 2.36 -35.32
CA GLU A 35 -12.43 2.83 -34.69
C GLU A 35 -12.10 1.79 -33.62
N GLU A 36 -10.94 1.14 -33.75
CA GLU A 36 -10.31 0.42 -32.66
C GLU A 36 -10.23 1.44 -31.51
N GLU A 37 -11.09 1.25 -30.48
CA GLU A 37 -10.94 1.98 -29.23
C GLU A 37 -9.49 1.74 -28.77
N ASP A 38 -8.69 2.80 -28.81
CA ASP A 38 -7.33 2.80 -28.26
C ASP A 38 -7.43 2.31 -26.82
N LYS A 39 -7.08 1.06 -26.60
CA LYS A 39 -6.94 0.50 -25.26
C LYS A 39 -5.94 1.39 -24.55
N ILE A 40 -6.40 2.17 -23.59
CA ILE A 40 -5.53 2.98 -22.74
C ILE A 40 -4.61 2.01 -22.03
N GLU A 41 -3.40 1.85 -22.56
CA GLU A 41 -2.33 1.12 -21.89
C GLU A 41 -2.08 1.85 -20.54
N ARG A 42 -1.92 1.07 -19.47
CA ARG A 42 -1.50 1.63 -18.19
C ARG A 42 -0.11 2.25 -18.38
N GLU A 43 0.20 3.33 -17.67
CA GLU A 43 1.53 3.97 -17.67
C GLU A 43 2.66 2.96 -17.38
N ASP A 44 2.32 1.82 -16.74
CA ASP A 44 3.23 0.72 -16.42
C ASP A 44 3.24 -0.38 -17.50
N GLY A 45 2.57 -0.18 -18.64
CA GLY A 45 2.54 -1.12 -19.78
C GLY A 45 1.68 -2.38 -19.54
N TYR A 46 0.86 -2.42 -18.47
CA TYR A 46 -0.01 -3.58 -18.20
C TYR A 46 -1.44 -3.34 -18.67
N PRO A 47 -2.15 -4.43 -19.07
CA PRO A 47 -3.55 -4.32 -19.45
C PRO A 47 -4.41 -3.83 -18.30
N PRO A 48 -5.53 -3.11 -18.56
CA PRO A 48 -6.48 -2.75 -17.53
C PRO A 48 -7.00 -3.98 -16.79
N ILE A 49 -7.07 -3.91 -15.45
CA ILE A 49 -7.61 -5.01 -14.62
C ILE A 49 -9.08 -5.28 -14.95
N ASP A 50 -9.81 -4.26 -15.41
CA ASP A 50 -11.24 -4.31 -15.70
C ASP A 50 -11.58 -5.28 -16.86
N ASP A 51 -10.60 -5.62 -17.71
CA ASP A 51 -10.76 -6.54 -18.84
C ASP A 51 -10.53 -8.01 -18.45
N VAL A 52 -10.14 -8.29 -17.19
CA VAL A 52 -9.79 -9.63 -16.72
C VAL A 52 -10.82 -10.13 -15.72
N ASP A 53 -11.39 -11.32 -15.96
CA ASP A 53 -12.22 -11.99 -14.97
C ASP A 53 -11.37 -12.42 -13.77
N LEU A 54 -11.58 -11.77 -12.63
CA LEU A 54 -10.89 -12.07 -11.36
C LEU A 54 -11.77 -12.90 -10.40
N SER A 55 -12.90 -13.44 -10.87
CA SER A 55 -13.82 -14.20 -10.01
C SER A 55 -13.16 -15.44 -9.41
N VAL A 56 -13.36 -15.67 -8.12
CA VAL A 56 -12.94 -16.89 -7.42
C VAL A 56 -13.63 -18.16 -7.95
N SER A 57 -14.71 -18.02 -8.74
CA SER A 57 -15.40 -19.15 -9.39
C SER A 57 -14.56 -19.86 -10.45
N GLN A 58 -13.46 -19.25 -10.91
CA GLN A 58 -12.48 -19.87 -11.81
C GLN A 58 -11.64 -20.97 -11.13
N LEU A 59 -11.66 -21.02 -9.79
CA LEU A 59 -10.90 -22.00 -9.02
C LEU A 59 -11.67 -23.31 -8.90
N ASP A 60 -11.02 -24.44 -9.23
CA ASP A 60 -11.64 -25.75 -9.21
C ASP A 60 -12.11 -26.13 -7.79
N GLY A 61 -13.38 -26.50 -7.66
CA GLY A 61 -13.98 -26.88 -6.40
C GLY A 61 -14.47 -25.71 -5.54
N VAL A 62 -14.36 -24.48 -5.99
CA VAL A 62 -15.00 -23.32 -5.36
C VAL A 62 -16.46 -23.25 -5.83
N GLY A 63 -17.35 -23.90 -5.08
CA GLY A 63 -18.79 -23.79 -5.30
C GLY A 63 -19.42 -22.67 -4.47
N ALA A 64 -20.71 -22.39 -4.67
CA ALA A 64 -21.44 -21.28 -4.03
C ALA A 64 -21.28 -21.21 -2.49
N VAL A 65 -21.18 -22.35 -1.80
CA VAL A 65 -20.99 -22.39 -0.34
C VAL A 65 -19.60 -21.87 0.04
N THR A 66 -18.57 -22.30 -0.68
CA THR A 66 -17.18 -21.88 -0.44
C THR A 66 -17.01 -20.40 -0.79
N GLN A 67 -17.57 -19.97 -1.93
CA GLN A 67 -17.56 -18.57 -2.35
C GLN A 67 -18.21 -17.67 -1.27
N LYS A 68 -19.38 -18.02 -0.77
CA LYS A 68 -20.05 -17.26 0.29
C LYS A 68 -19.23 -17.17 1.58
N LYS A 69 -18.51 -18.24 1.95
CA LYS A 69 -17.58 -18.19 3.08
C LYS A 69 -16.44 -17.22 2.82
N LEU A 70 -15.81 -17.26 1.65
CA LEU A 70 -14.74 -16.36 1.25
C LEU A 70 -15.21 -14.90 1.30
N GLU A 71 -16.35 -14.58 0.69
CA GLU A 71 -16.95 -13.24 0.68
C GLU A 71 -17.22 -12.70 2.10
N THR A 72 -17.69 -13.56 3.02
CA THR A 72 -17.92 -13.16 4.43
C THR A 72 -16.64 -12.65 5.12
N PHE A 73 -15.47 -13.11 4.67
CA PHE A 73 -14.17 -12.68 5.18
C PHE A 73 -13.43 -11.69 4.25
N GLY A 74 -14.15 -11.08 3.30
CA GLY A 74 -13.61 -10.09 2.39
C GLY A 74 -12.70 -10.65 1.30
N VAL A 75 -12.82 -11.95 0.97
CA VAL A 75 -12.12 -12.59 -0.15
C VAL A 75 -13.07 -12.67 -1.32
N THR A 76 -12.98 -11.73 -2.25
CA THR A 76 -13.95 -11.55 -3.34
C THR A 76 -13.41 -11.91 -4.73
N ASN A 77 -12.08 -11.94 -4.88
CA ASN A 77 -11.42 -12.12 -6.15
C ASN A 77 -10.12 -12.95 -6.02
N LEU A 78 -9.49 -13.27 -7.16
CA LEU A 78 -8.26 -14.07 -7.22
C LEU A 78 -7.07 -13.40 -6.53
N ILE A 79 -6.99 -12.07 -6.55
CA ILE A 79 -5.90 -11.33 -5.87
C ILE A 79 -6.04 -11.52 -4.36
N ASP A 80 -7.26 -11.46 -3.82
CA ASP A 80 -7.51 -11.72 -2.40
C ASP A 80 -7.03 -13.12 -1.98
N ILE A 81 -7.27 -14.13 -2.81
CA ILE A 81 -6.78 -15.50 -2.58
C ILE A 81 -5.25 -15.50 -2.45
N CYS A 82 -4.56 -14.77 -3.33
CA CYS A 82 -3.10 -14.66 -3.31
C CYS A 82 -2.59 -13.86 -2.11
N VAL A 83 -3.23 -12.75 -1.78
CA VAL A 83 -2.85 -11.88 -0.65
C VAL A 83 -2.97 -12.64 0.68
N ARG A 84 -4.08 -13.37 0.87
CA ARG A 84 -4.34 -14.18 2.09
C ARG A 84 -3.44 -15.40 2.18
N GLY A 85 -3.15 -16.02 1.04
CA GLY A 85 -2.39 -17.26 0.97
C GLY A 85 -3.16 -18.49 1.45
N ALA A 86 -2.66 -19.68 1.10
CA ALA A 86 -3.36 -20.94 1.29
C ALA A 86 -3.70 -21.28 2.75
N ARG A 87 -2.89 -20.87 3.70
CA ARG A 87 -3.13 -21.15 5.12
C ARG A 87 -4.38 -20.42 5.61
N GLU A 88 -4.47 -19.13 5.37
CA GLU A 88 -5.61 -18.31 5.81
C GLU A 88 -6.88 -18.70 5.05
N VAL A 89 -6.78 -18.94 3.74
CA VAL A 89 -7.90 -19.44 2.92
C VAL A 89 -8.42 -20.79 3.46
N SER A 90 -7.54 -21.69 3.91
CA SER A 90 -7.91 -22.96 4.55
C SER A 90 -8.64 -22.74 5.89
N GLU A 91 -8.17 -21.80 6.71
CA GLU A 91 -8.80 -21.40 7.98
C GLU A 91 -10.22 -20.84 7.75
N ILE A 92 -10.40 -19.97 6.74
CA ILE A 92 -11.70 -19.37 6.37
C ILE A 92 -12.67 -20.41 5.85
N THR A 93 -12.23 -21.24 4.89
CA THR A 93 -13.13 -22.14 4.16
C THR A 93 -13.35 -23.47 4.84
N SER A 94 -12.43 -23.87 5.74
CA SER A 94 -12.29 -25.22 6.29
C SER A 94 -11.98 -26.28 5.22
N VAL A 95 -11.42 -25.87 4.08
CA VAL A 95 -10.92 -26.74 3.02
C VAL A 95 -9.47 -27.12 3.33
N ALA A 96 -9.06 -28.32 2.97
CA ALA A 96 -7.72 -28.81 3.22
C ALA A 96 -6.65 -27.90 2.57
N LYS A 97 -5.58 -27.59 3.32
CA LYS A 97 -4.50 -26.69 2.87
C LYS A 97 -3.92 -27.04 1.49
N PRO A 98 -3.68 -28.33 1.11
CA PRO A 98 -3.20 -28.67 -0.25
C PRO A 98 -4.13 -28.21 -1.38
N THR A 99 -5.46 -28.24 -1.15
CA THR A 99 -6.42 -27.71 -2.12
C THR A 99 -6.33 -26.18 -2.20
N CYS A 100 -6.16 -25.50 -1.06
CA CYS A 100 -5.97 -24.05 -1.03
C CYS A 100 -4.61 -23.64 -1.65
N ASP A 101 -3.55 -24.44 -1.50
CA ASP A 101 -2.28 -24.25 -2.21
C ASP A 101 -2.48 -24.31 -3.73
N SER A 102 -3.30 -25.25 -4.23
CA SER A 102 -3.69 -25.33 -5.64
C SER A 102 -4.47 -24.10 -6.11
N TRP A 103 -5.36 -23.57 -5.28
CA TRP A 103 -6.10 -22.35 -5.61
C TRP A 103 -5.20 -21.14 -5.72
N VAL A 104 -4.30 -20.95 -4.76
CA VAL A 104 -3.31 -19.84 -4.81
C VAL A 104 -2.44 -19.97 -6.06
N PHE A 105 -1.93 -21.17 -6.36
CA PHE A 105 -1.11 -21.39 -7.56
C PHE A 105 -1.88 -21.08 -8.85
N LYS A 106 -3.14 -21.56 -8.97
CA LYS A 106 -3.98 -21.28 -10.14
C LYS A 106 -4.31 -19.79 -10.26
N ALA A 107 -4.62 -19.12 -9.14
CA ALA A 107 -4.87 -17.69 -9.11
C ALA A 107 -3.63 -16.91 -9.59
N GLN A 108 -2.44 -17.22 -9.05
CA GLN A 108 -1.19 -16.60 -9.49
C GLN A 108 -0.96 -16.79 -11.00
N LYS A 109 -1.18 -18.00 -11.51
CA LYS A 109 -1.01 -18.29 -12.94
C LYS A 109 -1.95 -17.46 -13.82
N ILE A 110 -3.22 -17.31 -13.42
CA ILE A 110 -4.16 -16.44 -14.12
C ILE A 110 -3.69 -14.98 -14.12
N LEU A 111 -3.18 -14.49 -12.98
CA LEU A 111 -2.66 -13.12 -12.88
C LEU A 111 -1.41 -12.91 -13.75
N GLU A 112 -0.49 -13.88 -13.77
CA GLU A 112 0.70 -13.85 -14.62
C GLU A 112 0.35 -13.89 -16.12
N ASP A 113 -0.55 -14.79 -16.52
CA ASP A 113 -0.94 -14.98 -17.92
C ASP A 113 -1.67 -13.75 -18.49
N ASN A 114 -2.27 -12.93 -17.62
CA ASN A 114 -2.90 -11.65 -17.96
C ASN A 114 -1.99 -10.44 -17.71
N ASN A 115 -0.72 -10.62 -17.42
CA ASN A 115 0.26 -9.57 -17.12
C ASN A 115 -0.13 -8.63 -15.97
N LEU A 116 -0.96 -9.08 -15.02
CA LEU A 116 -1.35 -8.29 -13.84
C LEU A 116 -0.26 -8.29 -12.76
N ILE A 117 0.57 -9.31 -12.75
CA ILE A 117 1.78 -9.43 -11.94
C ILE A 117 2.93 -9.89 -12.82
N ARG A 118 4.16 -9.67 -12.37
CA ARG A 118 5.32 -10.24 -13.07
C ARG A 118 5.31 -11.76 -13.00
N LYS A 119 5.89 -12.40 -14.01
CA LYS A 119 6.04 -13.86 -14.05
C LYS A 119 6.96 -14.34 -12.91
N SER A 120 6.66 -15.51 -12.37
CA SER A 120 7.49 -16.14 -11.34
C SER A 120 8.77 -16.79 -11.93
N ASP A 121 8.77 -17.10 -13.24
CA ASP A 121 9.87 -17.69 -14.00
C ASP A 121 10.34 -16.71 -15.09
N MET A 122 11.17 -15.75 -14.72
CA MET A 122 11.77 -14.79 -15.65
C MET A 122 13.26 -15.07 -15.87
N ASP A 123 13.77 -14.77 -17.05
CA ASP A 123 15.21 -14.64 -17.24
C ASP A 123 15.75 -13.48 -16.40
N VAL A 124 17.00 -13.58 -15.96
CA VAL A 124 17.61 -12.56 -15.10
C VAL A 124 17.72 -11.20 -15.81
N MET A 125 17.95 -11.21 -17.12
CA MET A 125 18.00 -9.97 -17.90
C MET A 125 16.61 -9.34 -18.03
N ASP A 126 15.58 -10.14 -18.31
CA ASP A 126 14.19 -9.67 -18.33
C ASP A 126 13.76 -9.12 -16.97
N LEU A 127 14.20 -9.74 -15.86
CA LEU A 127 13.93 -9.25 -14.52
C LEU A 127 14.64 -7.91 -14.26
N MET A 128 15.85 -7.73 -14.76
CA MET A 128 16.59 -6.48 -14.63
C MET A 128 15.87 -5.35 -15.39
N ASP A 129 15.54 -5.60 -16.67
CA ASP A 129 14.81 -4.65 -17.50
C ASP A 129 13.44 -4.29 -16.90
N TYR A 130 12.75 -5.29 -16.35
CA TYR A 130 11.50 -5.07 -15.61
C TYR A 130 11.67 -4.13 -14.41
N HIS A 131 12.71 -4.35 -13.58
CA HIS A 131 12.95 -3.50 -12.42
C HIS A 131 13.35 -2.06 -12.79
N GLU A 132 14.08 -1.87 -13.89
CA GLU A 132 14.48 -0.55 -14.40
C GLU A 132 13.28 0.27 -14.91
N GLN A 133 12.22 -0.40 -15.37
CA GLN A 133 11.00 0.23 -15.89
C GLN A 133 9.97 0.57 -14.80
N LEU A 134 10.15 0.06 -13.57
CA LEU A 134 9.20 0.33 -12.50
C LEU A 134 9.21 1.82 -12.13
N PRO A 135 8.04 2.48 -12.11
CA PRO A 135 7.97 3.89 -11.73
C PRO A 135 8.30 4.07 -10.25
N THR A 136 8.95 5.16 -9.90
CA THR A 136 9.27 5.50 -8.51
C THR A 136 8.47 6.72 -8.06
N VAL A 137 8.15 6.80 -6.77
CA VAL A 137 7.63 8.02 -6.14
C VAL A 137 8.77 8.69 -5.41
N SER A 138 9.24 9.82 -5.96
CA SER A 138 10.32 10.63 -5.40
C SER A 138 9.88 11.33 -4.11
N THR A 139 10.80 11.52 -3.17
CA THR A 139 10.60 12.39 -2.01
C THR A 139 10.78 13.86 -2.39
N GLY A 140 11.40 14.13 -3.55
CA GLY A 140 11.83 15.46 -3.98
C GLY A 140 12.98 16.04 -3.14
N CYS A 141 13.66 15.19 -2.39
CA CYS A 141 14.92 15.48 -1.72
C CYS A 141 15.99 14.56 -2.34
N THR A 142 16.84 15.11 -3.19
CA THR A 142 17.79 14.35 -4.02
C THR A 142 18.62 13.38 -3.20
N GLU A 143 19.18 13.83 -2.06
CA GLU A 143 20.04 12.99 -1.22
C GLU A 143 19.26 11.80 -0.60
N VAL A 144 17.99 12.00 -0.24
CA VAL A 144 17.14 10.92 0.28
C VAL A 144 16.69 10.00 -0.85
N ASP A 145 16.42 10.53 -2.03
CA ASP A 145 16.07 9.73 -3.21
C ASP A 145 17.26 8.89 -3.67
N GLU A 146 18.49 9.44 -3.73
CA GLU A 146 19.71 8.68 -4.02
C GLU A 146 19.93 7.54 -3.02
N LEU A 147 19.68 7.79 -1.72
CA LEU A 147 19.75 6.76 -0.69
C LEU A 147 18.81 5.58 -0.95
N MET A 148 17.68 5.81 -1.64
CA MET A 148 16.64 4.84 -1.94
C MET A 148 16.63 4.38 -3.40
N GLY A 149 17.60 4.77 -4.22
CA GLY A 149 17.65 4.43 -5.64
C GLY A 149 16.62 5.15 -6.50
N GLY A 150 16.28 6.40 -6.16
CA GLY A 150 15.35 7.27 -6.90
C GLY A 150 14.00 7.49 -6.23
N GLY A 151 13.79 6.95 -5.03
CA GLY A 151 12.53 7.07 -4.30
C GLY A 151 11.92 5.74 -3.90
N VAL A 152 10.61 5.70 -3.60
CA VAL A 152 9.92 4.44 -3.30
C VAL A 152 9.34 3.84 -4.57
N ARG A 153 9.51 2.53 -4.76
CA ARG A 153 9.09 1.80 -5.96
C ARG A 153 8.09 0.70 -5.66
N PRO A 154 7.28 0.29 -6.65
CA PRO A 154 6.36 -0.85 -6.53
C PRO A 154 7.04 -2.13 -6.08
N GLU A 155 6.22 -3.09 -5.62
CA GLU A 155 6.65 -4.43 -5.17
C GLU A 155 7.60 -4.41 -3.96
N ALA A 156 7.71 -3.26 -3.28
CA ALA A 156 8.58 -3.10 -2.13
C ALA A 156 7.85 -2.52 -0.91
N THR A 157 8.28 -2.95 0.26
CA THR A 157 7.81 -2.43 1.55
C THR A 157 8.93 -1.65 2.23
N TYR A 158 8.60 -0.44 2.70
CA TYR A 158 9.54 0.49 3.32
C TYR A 158 9.19 0.70 4.79
N GLU A 159 10.08 0.27 5.69
CA GLU A 159 10.01 0.62 7.12
C GLU A 159 10.74 1.94 7.36
N ILE A 160 9.99 2.98 7.72
CA ILE A 160 10.56 4.27 8.16
C ILE A 160 10.43 4.33 9.68
N TYR A 161 11.53 4.17 10.39
CA TYR A 161 11.49 4.12 11.85
C TYR A 161 12.40 5.16 12.51
N GLY A 162 12.09 5.51 13.73
CA GLY A 162 12.87 6.50 14.48
C GLY A 162 12.11 7.08 15.65
N GLU A 163 12.78 7.92 16.43
CA GLU A 163 12.22 8.59 17.59
C GLU A 163 11.04 9.50 17.25
N PHE A 164 10.28 9.87 18.28
CA PHE A 164 9.21 10.86 18.14
C PHE A 164 9.76 12.19 17.58
N GLY A 165 9.08 12.73 16.58
CA GLY A 165 9.46 13.96 15.91
C GLY A 165 10.71 13.85 15.03
N ALA A 166 11.19 12.64 14.67
CA ALA A 166 12.27 12.45 13.72
C ALA A 166 11.89 12.82 12.27
N GLY A 167 10.59 12.94 11.95
CA GLY A 167 10.12 13.37 10.65
C GLY A 167 9.44 12.27 9.82
N LYS A 168 9.12 11.11 10.40
CA LYS A 168 8.49 9.97 9.71
C LYS A 168 7.19 10.36 8.98
N THR A 169 6.22 10.92 9.71
CA THR A 169 4.96 11.41 9.14
C THR A 169 5.19 12.52 8.10
N GLN A 170 6.20 13.39 8.29
CA GLN A 170 6.51 14.43 7.28
C GLN A 170 7.11 13.84 6.00
N PHE A 171 7.87 12.76 6.10
CA PHE A 171 8.30 11.97 4.95
C PHE A 171 7.09 11.40 4.19
N CYS A 172 6.16 10.77 4.89
CA CYS A 172 4.91 10.26 4.31
C CYS A 172 4.08 11.38 3.66
N ASN A 173 3.95 12.54 4.32
CA ASN A 173 3.26 13.70 3.76
C ASN A 173 3.91 14.17 2.45
N THR A 174 5.25 14.21 2.40
CA THR A 174 5.98 14.68 1.23
C THR A 174 5.83 13.69 0.06
N LEU A 175 5.97 12.39 0.30
CA LEU A 175 5.69 11.36 -0.70
C LEU A 175 4.25 11.45 -1.24
N THR A 176 3.28 11.64 -0.34
CA THR A 176 1.87 11.82 -0.73
C THR A 176 1.70 13.01 -1.65
N CYS A 177 2.28 14.18 -1.30
CA CYS A 177 2.21 15.37 -2.14
C CYS A 177 2.79 15.13 -3.53
N ASN A 178 3.95 14.48 -3.62
CA ASN A 178 4.56 14.19 -4.91
C ASN A 178 3.72 13.21 -5.74
N ALA A 179 3.21 12.13 -5.12
CA ALA A 179 2.35 11.17 -5.81
C ALA A 179 1.07 11.80 -6.38
N ILE A 180 0.39 12.66 -5.61
CA ILE A 180 -0.86 13.31 -6.07
C ILE A 180 -0.60 14.53 -6.96
N ALA A 181 0.58 15.17 -6.91
CA ALA A 181 0.98 16.21 -7.84
C ALA A 181 1.04 15.67 -9.27
N GLU A 182 1.51 14.44 -9.45
CA GLU A 182 1.57 13.69 -10.71
C GLU A 182 0.23 13.01 -11.08
N GLY A 183 -0.86 13.32 -10.39
CA GLY A 183 -2.19 12.76 -10.66
C GLY A 183 -2.41 11.33 -10.13
N GLY A 184 -1.48 10.78 -9.35
CA GLY A 184 -1.63 9.46 -8.75
C GLY A 184 -2.55 9.46 -7.53
N ASN A 185 -3.16 8.31 -7.24
CA ASN A 185 -3.94 8.11 -6.03
C ASN A 185 -3.07 7.62 -4.88
N VAL A 186 -3.43 7.97 -3.65
CA VAL A 186 -2.76 7.52 -2.42
C VAL A 186 -3.80 6.98 -1.45
N ILE A 187 -3.52 5.83 -0.85
CA ILE A 187 -4.28 5.33 0.30
C ILE A 187 -3.46 5.59 1.56
N TRP A 188 -4.06 6.36 2.49
CA TRP A 188 -3.45 6.67 3.78
C TRP A 188 -4.21 5.99 4.91
N ILE A 189 -3.55 5.05 5.58
CA ILE A 189 -4.06 4.36 6.77
C ILE A 189 -3.39 4.99 8.00
N ASP A 190 -4.16 5.73 8.78
CA ASP A 190 -3.71 6.45 9.96
C ASP A 190 -4.04 5.66 11.22
N CYS A 191 -3.01 5.24 11.94
CA CYS A 191 -3.13 4.50 13.20
C CYS A 191 -2.93 5.39 14.44
N GLU A 192 -2.49 6.66 14.27
CA GLU A 192 -2.14 7.57 15.36
C GLU A 192 -2.98 8.85 15.39
N ASP A 193 -3.95 9.02 14.48
CA ASP A 193 -4.73 10.26 14.27
C ASP A 193 -3.84 11.50 14.01
N THR A 194 -2.76 11.29 13.26
CA THR A 194 -1.76 12.33 12.99
C THR A 194 -1.88 12.97 11.62
N PHE A 195 -2.68 12.43 10.72
CA PHE A 195 -2.90 12.98 9.38
C PHE A 195 -3.63 14.32 9.46
N LYS A 196 -3.05 15.35 8.83
CA LYS A 196 -3.64 16.68 8.79
C LYS A 196 -3.71 17.17 7.34
N PRO A 197 -4.90 17.17 6.70
CA PRO A 197 -5.08 17.63 5.31
C PRO A 197 -4.51 19.02 5.04
N LYS A 198 -4.61 19.92 6.02
CA LYS A 198 -4.03 21.26 5.91
C LYS A 198 -2.52 21.23 5.63
N ARG A 199 -1.80 20.26 6.22
CA ARG A 199 -0.35 20.13 6.00
C ARG A 199 -0.03 19.67 4.58
N ILE A 200 -0.85 18.80 3.99
CA ILE A 200 -0.74 18.40 2.58
C ILE A 200 -0.93 19.63 1.66
N VAL A 201 -1.97 20.43 1.92
CA VAL A 201 -2.22 21.68 1.16
C VAL A 201 -1.03 22.64 1.27
N GLU A 202 -0.48 22.85 2.47
CA GLU A 202 0.69 23.72 2.67
C GLU A 202 1.90 23.25 1.85
N ILE A 203 2.20 21.95 1.86
CA ILE A 203 3.32 21.38 1.11
C ILE A 203 3.09 21.53 -0.40
N LEU A 204 1.90 21.21 -0.90
CA LEU A 204 1.56 21.32 -2.31
C LEU A 204 1.68 22.76 -2.80
N MET A 205 1.11 23.72 -2.09
CA MET A 205 1.20 25.15 -2.44
C MET A 205 2.67 25.62 -2.52
N ALA A 206 3.49 25.20 -1.55
CA ALA A 206 4.88 25.62 -1.49
C ALA A 206 5.78 24.94 -2.53
N ARG A 207 5.44 23.69 -2.95
CA ARG A 207 6.22 22.95 -3.94
C ARG A 207 5.82 23.25 -5.36
N GLU A 208 4.52 23.20 -5.64
CA GLU A 208 3.96 23.31 -7.00
C GLU A 208 3.63 24.75 -7.39
N GLU A 209 3.79 25.70 -6.47
CA GLU A 209 3.46 27.14 -6.67
C GLU A 209 2.00 27.34 -7.13
N ILE A 210 1.09 26.49 -6.62
CA ILE A 210 -0.36 26.50 -6.92
C ILE A 210 -1.17 27.20 -5.85
N THR A 211 -2.42 27.52 -6.18
CA THR A 211 -3.37 28.14 -5.24
C THR A 211 -3.86 27.14 -4.20
N SER A 212 -4.46 27.65 -3.12
CA SER A 212 -5.07 26.81 -2.08
C SER A 212 -6.22 25.96 -2.61
N GLU A 213 -6.97 26.48 -3.56
CA GLU A 213 -8.09 25.81 -4.20
C GLU A 213 -7.61 24.64 -5.06
N GLU A 214 -6.63 24.83 -5.90
CA GLU A 214 -6.00 23.78 -6.70
C GLU A 214 -5.36 22.70 -5.82
N ALA A 215 -4.69 23.08 -4.73
CA ALA A 215 -4.13 22.15 -3.77
C ALA A 215 -5.22 21.31 -3.06
N LYS A 216 -6.38 21.91 -2.75
CA LYS A 216 -7.51 21.19 -2.15
C LYS A 216 -8.16 20.21 -3.15
N GLU A 217 -8.23 20.54 -4.43
CA GLU A 217 -8.73 19.62 -5.46
C GLU A 217 -7.88 18.35 -5.54
N LYS A 218 -6.56 18.49 -5.43
CA LYS A 218 -5.64 17.34 -5.40
C LYS A 218 -5.85 16.41 -4.20
N LEU A 219 -6.47 16.88 -3.09
CA LEU A 219 -6.81 16.01 -1.95
C LEU A 219 -7.83 14.92 -2.31
N ASN A 220 -8.62 15.08 -3.38
CA ASN A 220 -9.53 14.04 -3.86
C ASN A 220 -8.81 12.75 -4.28
N ASN A 221 -7.51 12.84 -4.54
CA ASN A 221 -6.66 11.70 -4.86
C ASN A 221 -6.17 10.94 -3.60
N ILE A 222 -6.56 11.39 -2.40
CA ILE A 222 -6.20 10.72 -1.15
C ILE A 222 -7.43 10.01 -0.58
N THR A 223 -7.33 8.69 -0.40
CA THR A 223 -8.29 7.93 0.39
C THR A 223 -7.75 7.78 1.80
N TYR A 224 -8.43 8.38 2.76
CA TYR A 224 -8.07 8.36 4.18
C TYR A 224 -8.85 7.30 4.94
N LEU A 225 -8.13 6.44 5.67
CA LEU A 225 -8.70 5.39 6.52
C LEU A 225 -8.12 5.54 7.94
N TYR A 226 -8.98 5.65 8.95
CA TYR A 226 -8.55 5.71 10.34
C TYR A 226 -8.74 4.36 11.02
N THR A 227 -7.69 3.88 11.70
CA THR A 227 -7.67 2.58 12.37
C THR A 227 -7.15 2.72 13.81
N PRO A 228 -8.01 3.01 14.77
CA PRO A 228 -7.61 3.32 16.15
C PRO A 228 -7.09 2.13 16.96
N ASN A 229 -7.23 0.90 16.46
CA ASN A 229 -6.81 -0.31 17.17
C ASN A 229 -6.39 -1.42 16.19
N THR A 230 -5.74 -2.46 16.73
CA THR A 230 -5.17 -3.56 15.93
C THR A 230 -6.24 -4.38 15.20
N GLU A 231 -7.41 -4.58 15.79
CA GLU A 231 -8.51 -5.31 15.16
C GLU A 231 -9.03 -4.57 13.92
N GLN A 232 -9.25 -3.26 14.04
CA GLN A 232 -9.67 -2.42 12.92
C GLN A 232 -8.59 -2.30 11.85
N LEU A 233 -7.31 -2.18 12.24
CA LEU A 233 -6.21 -2.18 11.29
C LEU A 233 -6.17 -3.48 10.47
N LEU A 234 -6.21 -4.63 11.13
CA LEU A 234 -6.23 -5.93 10.45
C LEU A 234 -7.49 -6.10 9.59
N GLY A 235 -8.64 -5.66 10.07
CA GLY A 235 -9.90 -5.64 9.31
C GLY A 235 -9.80 -4.78 8.06
N THR A 236 -9.25 -3.57 8.17
CA THR A 236 -9.03 -2.65 7.05
C THR A 236 -8.07 -3.25 6.01
N ILE A 237 -6.93 -3.80 6.45
CA ILE A 237 -5.98 -4.47 5.55
C ILE A 237 -6.63 -5.67 4.85
N ASN A 238 -7.47 -6.40 5.54
CA ASN A 238 -8.20 -7.53 4.99
C ASN A 238 -9.23 -7.14 3.92
N ALA A 239 -9.81 -5.97 4.00
CA ALA A 239 -10.79 -5.45 3.04
C ALA A 239 -10.17 -4.50 1.99
N LEU A 240 -8.86 -4.32 2.01
CA LEU A 240 -8.20 -3.27 1.23
C LEU A 240 -8.18 -3.56 -0.28
N SER A 241 -8.23 -4.83 -0.69
CA SER A 241 -8.08 -5.25 -2.10
C SER A 241 -9.10 -4.60 -3.04
N THR A 242 -10.36 -4.52 -2.63
CA THR A 242 -11.42 -3.87 -3.43
C THR A 242 -11.07 -2.40 -3.69
N LEU A 243 -10.63 -1.70 -2.65
CA LEU A 243 -10.25 -0.29 -2.75
C LEU A 243 -8.98 -0.10 -3.60
N LEU A 244 -8.02 -1.02 -3.49
CA LEU A 244 -6.80 -1.02 -4.31
C LEU A 244 -7.13 -1.22 -5.80
N LEU A 245 -8.04 -2.13 -6.12
CA LEU A 245 -8.51 -2.35 -7.49
C LEU A 245 -9.22 -1.11 -8.06
N GLU A 246 -10.10 -0.49 -7.26
CA GLU A 246 -10.85 0.70 -7.67
C GLU A 246 -9.94 1.93 -7.85
N LYS A 247 -9.08 2.20 -6.86
CA LYS A 247 -8.27 3.44 -6.83
C LYS A 247 -6.95 3.34 -7.57
N LYS A 248 -6.42 2.13 -7.80
CA LYS A 248 -5.12 1.89 -8.46
C LYS A 248 -4.03 2.83 -7.90
N PRO A 249 -3.74 2.80 -6.58
CA PRO A 249 -2.91 3.82 -5.96
C PRO A 249 -1.44 3.71 -6.39
N LYS A 250 -0.77 4.85 -6.55
CA LYS A 250 0.69 4.93 -6.70
C LYS A 250 1.43 4.70 -5.38
N LEU A 251 0.73 4.81 -4.23
CA LEU A 251 1.35 4.71 -2.91
C LEU A 251 0.32 4.31 -1.85
N VAL A 252 0.71 3.39 -0.97
CA VAL A 252 -0.02 3.06 0.26
C VAL A 252 0.84 3.43 1.46
N ILE A 253 0.26 4.20 2.39
CA ILE A 253 0.91 4.62 3.64
C ILE A 253 0.16 4.02 4.84
N LEU A 254 0.93 3.46 5.78
CA LEU A 254 0.46 3.05 7.10
C LEU A 254 1.24 3.84 8.16
N ASP A 255 0.63 4.88 8.69
CA ASP A 255 1.31 5.72 9.70
C ASP A 255 1.01 5.22 11.12
N GLY A 256 2.05 4.70 11.80
CA GLY A 256 1.96 4.16 13.16
C GLY A 256 1.56 2.69 13.27
N ALA A 257 1.65 1.90 12.19
CA ALA A 257 1.08 0.55 12.09
C ALA A 257 1.49 -0.44 13.20
N ILE A 258 2.71 -0.34 13.74
CA ILE A 258 3.24 -1.33 14.69
C ILE A 258 3.05 -0.91 16.15
N GLY A 259 2.87 0.38 16.42
CA GLY A 259 2.74 0.93 17.77
C GLY A 259 1.57 0.32 18.56
N GLN A 260 0.39 0.23 17.95
CA GLN A 260 -0.84 -0.30 18.55
C GLN A 260 -0.69 -1.73 19.08
N PHE A 261 0.05 -2.59 18.39
CA PHE A 261 0.29 -3.96 18.87
C PHE A 261 1.06 -4.00 20.19
N ARG A 262 1.88 -3.01 20.47
CA ARG A 262 2.58 -2.92 21.74
C ARG A 262 1.66 -2.44 22.86
N GLU A 263 0.74 -1.54 22.55
CA GLU A 263 -0.17 -0.93 23.52
C GLU A 263 -1.29 -1.90 23.92
N GLU A 264 -1.79 -2.69 22.99
CA GLU A 264 -2.90 -3.61 23.25
C GLU A 264 -2.45 -4.98 23.79
N TYR A 265 -1.31 -5.50 23.32
CA TYR A 265 -0.78 -6.80 23.78
C TYR A 265 0.26 -6.60 24.87
N LEU A 266 -0.21 -6.37 26.09
CA LEU A 266 0.65 -6.08 27.25
C LEU A 266 1.11 -7.37 27.96
N GLY A 267 2.36 -7.34 28.44
CA GLY A 267 2.92 -8.41 29.24
C GLY A 267 3.54 -9.58 28.45
N ARG A 268 4.22 -10.48 29.19
CA ARG A 268 4.95 -11.60 28.57
C ARG A 268 4.02 -12.71 28.04
N GLY A 269 2.82 -12.84 28.61
CA GLY A 269 1.86 -13.88 28.22
C GLY A 269 1.26 -13.68 26.82
N THR A 270 1.18 -12.43 26.35
CA THR A 270 0.63 -12.06 25.03
C THR A 270 1.70 -11.90 23.95
N LEU A 271 2.97 -12.11 24.28
CA LEU A 271 4.07 -11.87 23.33
C LEU A 271 3.96 -12.71 22.05
N ALA A 272 3.65 -14.00 22.20
CA ALA A 272 3.54 -14.92 21.05
C ALA A 272 2.36 -14.51 20.14
N GLU A 273 1.22 -14.15 20.72
CA GLU A 273 0.05 -13.68 19.99
C GLU A 273 0.35 -12.36 19.26
N ARG A 274 0.94 -11.38 19.94
CA ARG A 274 1.37 -10.13 19.34
C ARG A 274 2.29 -10.37 18.12
N GLN A 275 3.30 -11.23 18.27
CA GLN A 275 4.22 -11.53 17.16
C GLN A 275 3.50 -12.22 15.99
N MET A 276 2.54 -13.07 16.27
CA MET A 276 1.73 -13.73 15.23
C MET A 276 0.88 -12.71 14.46
N GLN A 277 0.23 -11.77 15.15
CA GLN A 277 -0.59 -10.75 14.49
C GLN A 277 0.28 -9.77 13.68
N ILE A 278 1.43 -9.36 14.20
CA ILE A 278 2.40 -8.55 13.44
C ILE A 278 2.88 -9.32 12.20
N ALA A 279 3.21 -10.60 12.32
CA ALA A 279 3.63 -11.42 11.18
C ALA A 279 2.54 -11.51 10.10
N ARG A 280 1.27 -11.62 10.51
CA ARG A 280 0.12 -11.62 9.60
C ARG A 280 0.00 -10.28 8.88
N LEU A 281 0.03 -9.16 9.60
CA LEU A 281 0.03 -7.82 9.02
C LEU A 281 1.15 -7.66 8.00
N MET A 282 2.39 -8.00 8.38
CA MET A 282 3.56 -7.86 7.51
C MET A 282 3.47 -8.73 6.26
N THR A 283 2.92 -9.94 6.38
CA THR A 283 2.67 -10.80 5.22
C THR A 283 1.66 -10.17 4.27
N HIS A 284 0.55 -9.63 4.79
CA HIS A 284 -0.47 -9.00 3.97
C HIS A 284 0.05 -7.74 3.25
N ILE A 285 0.75 -6.84 3.94
CA ILE A 285 1.26 -5.62 3.29
C ILE A 285 2.34 -5.92 2.24
N LYS A 286 3.17 -6.96 2.46
CA LYS A 286 4.12 -7.44 1.47
C LYS A 286 3.40 -7.98 0.23
N ASN A 287 2.38 -8.82 0.43
CA ASN A 287 1.60 -9.37 -0.66
C ASN A 287 0.80 -8.28 -1.39
N ILE A 288 0.21 -7.31 -0.66
CA ILE A 288 -0.43 -6.14 -1.25
C ILE A 288 0.54 -5.38 -2.14
N SER A 289 1.74 -5.08 -1.66
CA SER A 289 2.75 -4.38 -2.45
C SER A 289 3.05 -5.11 -3.77
N PHE A 290 3.20 -6.43 -3.72
CA PHE A 290 3.49 -7.26 -4.88
C PHE A 290 2.29 -7.37 -5.84
N TYR A 291 1.14 -7.83 -5.37
CA TYR A 291 -0.02 -8.14 -6.23
C TYR A 291 -0.72 -6.89 -6.80
N PHE A 292 -0.61 -5.75 -6.13
CA PHE A 292 -1.17 -4.48 -6.62
C PHE A 292 -0.10 -3.55 -7.21
N ARG A 293 1.17 -4.01 -7.27
CA ARG A 293 2.28 -3.26 -7.86
C ARG A 293 2.35 -1.82 -7.37
N CYS A 294 2.22 -1.63 -6.08
CA CYS A 294 2.36 -0.34 -5.44
C CYS A 294 3.33 -0.41 -4.25
N PRO A 295 4.13 0.63 -3.99
CA PRO A 295 4.95 0.67 -2.78
C PRO A 295 4.06 0.78 -1.55
N VAL A 296 4.46 0.07 -0.48
CA VAL A 296 3.85 0.23 0.84
C VAL A 296 4.87 0.81 1.79
N VAL A 297 4.61 2.01 2.26
CA VAL A 297 5.45 2.72 3.25
C VAL A 297 4.76 2.65 4.61
N PHE A 298 5.44 2.14 5.62
CA PHE A 298 4.89 2.16 6.97
C PHE A 298 5.86 2.78 7.96
N THR A 299 5.31 3.56 8.89
CA THR A 299 6.10 4.17 9.95
C THR A 299 6.11 3.28 11.18
N ASN A 300 7.25 3.25 11.88
CA ASN A 300 7.45 2.49 13.09
C ASN A 300 8.15 3.34 14.15
N GLN A 301 7.77 3.12 15.40
CA GLN A 301 8.40 3.74 16.54
C GLN A 301 9.60 2.90 17.02
N VAL A 302 10.45 3.52 17.82
CA VAL A 302 11.59 2.87 18.44
C VAL A 302 11.36 2.70 19.95
N GLN A 303 12.03 1.72 20.51
CA GLN A 303 12.13 1.49 21.95
C GLN A 303 13.59 1.43 22.37
N SER A 304 13.84 1.89 23.58
CA SER A 304 15.15 1.74 24.19
C SER A 304 15.28 0.34 24.79
N ASP A 305 16.42 -0.32 24.52
CA ASP A 305 16.81 -1.59 25.17
C ASP A 305 17.88 -1.30 26.23
N PRO A 306 17.48 -1.11 27.51
CA PRO A 306 18.40 -0.73 28.57
C PRO A 306 19.39 -1.83 28.94
N SER A 307 19.22 -3.05 28.44
CA SER A 307 20.14 -4.17 28.66
C SER A 307 21.36 -4.14 27.74
N MET A 308 21.38 -3.32 26.72
CA MET A 308 22.53 -3.19 25.81
C MET A 308 23.61 -2.30 26.41
N MET A 309 24.75 -2.91 26.78
CA MET A 309 25.91 -2.17 27.28
C MET A 309 26.79 -1.61 26.15
N PHE A 310 26.67 -2.12 24.91
CA PHE A 310 27.43 -1.70 23.72
C PHE A 310 26.54 -1.69 22.49
N GLY A 311 26.73 -0.72 21.56
CA GLY A 311 25.97 -0.53 20.36
C GLY A 311 24.83 0.48 20.53
N ASP A 312 23.95 0.60 19.54
CA ASP A 312 22.80 1.48 19.60
C ASP A 312 21.66 0.81 20.40
N PRO A 313 21.28 1.38 21.57
CA PRO A 313 20.20 0.82 22.39
C PRO A 313 18.82 1.02 21.77
N ILE A 314 18.71 1.80 20.70
CA ILE A 314 17.45 2.14 20.04
C ILE A 314 17.10 1.08 18.98
N LYS A 315 15.99 0.39 19.19
CA LYS A 315 15.51 -0.66 18.27
C LYS A 315 14.06 -0.38 17.84
N PRO A 316 13.71 -0.65 16.59
CA PRO A 316 12.32 -0.57 16.14
C PRO A 316 11.44 -1.60 16.84
N ILE A 317 10.16 -1.25 17.03
CA ILE A 317 9.15 -2.15 17.59
C ILE A 317 8.87 -3.29 16.59
N GLY A 318 8.50 -4.48 17.07
CA GLY A 318 8.19 -5.65 16.24
C GLY A 318 9.37 -6.60 16.02
N GLY A 319 10.61 -6.14 16.25
CA GLY A 319 11.81 -6.98 16.21
C GLY A 319 12.07 -7.64 14.86
N ASN A 320 12.55 -8.89 14.87
CA ASN A 320 12.95 -9.60 13.65
C ASN A 320 11.77 -9.86 12.68
N VAL A 321 10.54 -9.97 13.19
CA VAL A 321 9.36 -10.22 12.33
C VAL A 321 9.17 -9.07 11.36
N VAL A 322 9.22 -7.82 11.84
CA VAL A 322 9.12 -6.63 10.97
C VAL A 322 10.38 -6.50 10.11
N ALA A 323 11.55 -6.72 10.70
CA ALA A 323 12.83 -6.59 10.02
C ALA A 323 12.94 -7.47 8.76
N HIS A 324 12.57 -8.75 8.87
CA HIS A 324 12.67 -9.69 7.76
C HIS A 324 11.54 -9.54 6.71
N ALA A 325 10.45 -8.89 7.07
CA ALA A 325 9.33 -8.67 6.16
C ALA A 325 9.43 -7.35 5.38
N SER A 326 10.27 -6.42 5.81
CA SER A 326 10.54 -5.15 5.14
C SER A 326 11.58 -5.33 4.04
N THR A 327 11.33 -4.75 2.85
CA THR A 327 12.31 -4.73 1.75
C THR A 327 13.42 -3.72 2.04
N TYR A 328 13.03 -2.52 2.47
CA TYR A 328 13.94 -1.45 2.84
C TYR A 328 13.67 -0.97 4.25
N ARG A 329 14.72 -0.68 5.00
CA ARG A 329 14.64 -0.20 6.37
C ARG A 329 15.47 1.06 6.54
N ILE A 330 14.81 2.16 6.87
CA ILE A 330 15.42 3.48 6.93
C ILE A 330 15.20 4.07 8.32
N TYR A 331 16.29 4.36 9.00
CA TYR A 331 16.29 4.97 10.32
C TYR A 331 16.33 6.50 10.22
N PHE A 332 15.34 7.15 10.81
CA PHE A 332 15.25 8.60 10.87
C PHE A 332 15.65 9.14 12.25
N LYS A 333 16.56 10.12 12.25
CA LYS A 333 17.10 10.72 13.46
C LYS A 333 17.15 12.26 13.37
N LYS A 334 16.92 12.92 14.50
CA LYS A 334 17.17 14.36 14.62
C LYS A 334 18.69 14.61 14.74
N SER A 335 19.18 15.61 14.00
CA SER A 335 20.57 16.07 14.05
C SER A 335 20.57 17.60 14.10
N GLY A 336 20.30 18.17 15.26
CA GLY A 336 20.15 19.62 15.42
C GLY A 336 18.97 20.17 14.63
N LYS A 337 19.24 21.12 13.71
CA LYS A 337 18.24 21.65 12.78
C LYS A 337 17.96 20.72 11.59
N LYS A 338 18.91 19.85 11.27
CA LYS A 338 18.81 18.86 10.20
C LYS A 338 18.14 17.58 10.69
N ARG A 339 17.88 16.70 9.75
CA ARG A 339 17.46 15.32 9.95
C ARG A 339 18.44 14.41 9.21
N LEU A 340 18.55 13.19 9.67
CA LEU A 340 19.34 12.15 9.05
C LEU A 340 18.42 10.98 8.69
N ALA A 341 18.47 10.54 7.45
CA ALA A 341 17.95 9.27 6.98
C ALA A 341 19.13 8.30 6.79
N ARG A 342 19.08 7.14 7.43
CA ARG A 342 20.11 6.10 7.31
C ARG A 342 19.50 4.86 6.70
N MET A 343 20.05 4.38 5.59
CA MET A 343 19.76 3.05 5.07
C MET A 343 20.36 2.01 6.01
N VAL A 344 19.51 1.23 6.66
CA VAL A 344 19.93 0.21 7.63
C VAL A 344 19.95 -1.16 7.00
N ASP A 345 18.97 -1.43 6.12
CA ASP A 345 18.85 -2.70 5.42
C ASP A 345 18.22 -2.48 4.03
N SER A 346 18.80 -3.09 3.03
CA SER A 346 18.40 -3.02 1.64
C SER A 346 18.96 -4.22 0.87
N PRO A 347 18.20 -4.80 -0.07
CA PRO A 347 18.71 -5.88 -0.91
C PRO A 347 19.75 -5.41 -1.95
N GLU A 348 19.84 -4.12 -2.24
CA GLU A 348 20.63 -3.59 -3.36
C GLU A 348 21.46 -2.34 -3.03
N HIS A 349 21.16 -1.63 -1.94
CA HIS A 349 21.87 -0.42 -1.57
C HIS A 349 22.78 -0.65 -0.35
N ALA A 350 23.98 -0.09 -0.40
CA ALA A 350 24.87 -0.08 0.75
C ALA A 350 24.29 0.76 1.90
N GLN A 351 24.72 0.48 3.12
CA GLN A 351 24.42 1.35 4.25
C GLN A 351 25.05 2.73 4.02
N ALA A 352 24.22 3.75 4.03
CA ALA A 352 24.62 5.14 3.82
C ALA A 352 23.69 6.07 4.60
N ASP A 353 24.09 7.31 4.73
CA ASP A 353 23.35 8.37 5.41
C ASP A 353 23.05 9.52 4.42
N ALA A 354 21.83 10.05 4.48
CA ALA A 354 21.41 11.27 3.79
C ALA A 354 20.95 12.30 4.81
N GLU A 355 21.38 13.55 4.65
CA GLU A 355 20.90 14.66 5.47
C GLU A 355 19.80 15.43 4.73
N TYR A 356 18.79 15.86 5.46
CA TYR A 356 17.71 16.68 4.94
C TYR A 356 17.18 17.66 6.00
N ILE A 357 16.40 18.64 5.57
CA ILE A 357 15.66 19.54 6.46
C ILE A 357 14.16 19.44 6.20
N LEU A 358 13.38 19.79 7.20
CA LEU A 358 11.92 19.89 7.13
C LEU A 358 11.53 21.37 7.07
N THR A 359 10.81 21.75 6.02
CA THR A 359 10.33 23.10 5.76
C THR A 359 8.83 23.11 5.49
N ASP A 360 8.28 24.23 5.05
CA ASP A 360 6.93 24.33 4.47
C ASP A 360 6.76 23.44 3.22
N LYS A 361 7.82 23.23 2.45
CA LYS A 361 7.88 22.32 1.29
C LYS A 361 8.00 20.83 1.67
N GLY A 362 7.88 20.45 2.94
CA GLY A 362 8.15 19.09 3.41
C GLY A 362 9.64 18.79 3.52
N LEU A 363 10.10 17.63 3.01
CA LEU A 363 11.52 17.29 2.92
C LEU A 363 12.20 18.09 1.80
N VAL A 364 13.36 18.66 2.10
CA VAL A 364 14.20 19.34 1.11
C VAL A 364 15.67 19.06 1.41
N ASN A 365 16.52 19.26 0.40
CA ASN A 365 17.96 19.14 0.54
C ASN A 365 18.52 20.13 1.58
N VAL A 366 19.64 19.78 2.15
CA VAL A 366 20.44 20.70 2.96
C VAL A 366 21.19 21.63 2.02
N GLU A 367 20.97 22.94 2.15
CA GLU A 367 21.75 23.97 1.44
C GLU A 367 23.19 24.04 1.94
#